data_4234f15e79b0789ea26fbe2ae501df41
#
_entry.id   4234f15e79b0789ea26fbe2ae501df41
#
_cell.length_a   1.000
_cell.length_b   1.000
_cell.length_c   1.000
_cell.angle_alpha   90.00
_cell.angle_beta   90.00
_cell.angle_gamma   90.00
#
_symmetry.space_group_name_H-M   'P 1'
#
loop_
_entity.id
_entity.type
_entity.pdbx_description
1 polymer ?
#
loop_
_entity_poly.entity_id
_entity_poly.type
_entity_poly.pdbx_seq_one_letter_code
_entity_poly.pdbx_strand_id
1 'polypeptide(L)'
;MGTTAVLDGILCLFTTATLLCVHQAVVSEKWDFERQVWLVLAGVTAGLGFMTKGFVAWAVPGSATVAWLIWTRRWKAFLWLPWIPLVALAATVLPWALAIHRADADFWNYFIVVEHFQRFRDHADTQHAEPFWFYTTPVKPQ
;
A
#
# COMPACT_ATOMS: atom_id res chain seq x y z
N MET A 1 19.49 3.18 -13.92
CA MET A 1 18.51 4.10 -13.29
C MET A 1 17.04 3.88 -13.72
N GLY A 2 16.68 2.80 -14.43
CA GLY A 2 15.32 2.61 -14.95
C GLY A 2 14.34 1.77 -14.12
N THR A 3 14.81 0.97 -13.19
CA THR A 3 13.97 -0.03 -12.49
C THR A 3 13.13 0.56 -11.34
N THR A 4 13.60 1.58 -10.65
CA THR A 4 12.85 2.20 -9.53
C THR A 4 11.62 2.97 -10.00
N ALA A 5 11.70 3.65 -11.13
CA ALA A 5 10.57 4.41 -11.69
C ALA A 5 9.41 3.50 -12.13
N VAL A 6 9.69 2.27 -12.60
CA VAL A 6 8.67 1.30 -13.02
C VAL A 6 7.88 0.77 -11.82
N LEU A 7 8.57 0.45 -10.71
CA LEU A 7 7.92 -0.04 -9.49
C LEU A 7 7.00 1.00 -8.87
N ASP A 8 7.36 2.28 -8.90
CA ASP A 8 6.54 3.37 -8.37
C ASP A 8 5.26 3.57 -9.21
N GLY A 9 5.36 3.41 -10.53
CA GLY A 9 4.19 3.44 -11.42
C GLY A 9 3.19 2.30 -11.12
N ILE A 10 3.69 1.08 -10.90
CA ILE A 10 2.87 -0.07 -10.54
C ILE A 10 2.23 0.12 -9.15
N LEU A 11 2.99 0.61 -8.18
CA LEU A 11 2.47 0.94 -6.85
C LEU A 11 1.35 1.98 -6.93
N CYS A 12 1.54 3.05 -7.70
CA CYS A 12 0.55 4.10 -7.91
C CYS A 12 -0.74 3.53 -8.52
N LEU A 13 -0.63 2.63 -9.50
CA LEU A 13 -1.77 1.93 -10.11
C LEU A 13 -2.57 1.17 -9.05
N PHE A 14 -1.93 0.31 -8.26
CA PHE A 14 -2.62 -0.49 -7.26
C PHE A 14 -3.19 0.35 -6.11
N THR A 15 -2.49 1.38 -5.68
CA THR A 15 -2.99 2.33 -4.66
C THR A 15 -4.24 3.04 -5.15
N THR A 16 -4.22 3.55 -6.37
CA THR A 16 -5.38 4.23 -6.98
C THR A 16 -6.55 3.26 -7.17
N ALA A 17 -6.29 2.06 -7.67
CA ALA A 17 -7.32 1.02 -7.82
C ALA A 17 -7.95 0.65 -6.48
N THR A 18 -7.15 0.49 -5.43
CA THR A 18 -7.65 0.21 -4.08
C THR A 18 -8.56 1.33 -3.58
N LEU A 19 -8.15 2.59 -3.72
CA LEU A 19 -8.97 3.75 -3.33
C LEU A 19 -10.28 3.83 -4.10
N LEU A 20 -10.26 3.58 -5.41
CA LEU A 20 -11.46 3.55 -6.23
C LEU A 20 -12.42 2.45 -5.79
N CYS A 21 -11.92 1.24 -5.55
CA CYS A 21 -12.74 0.11 -5.10
C CYS A 21 -13.35 0.37 -3.72
N VAL A 22 -12.58 0.91 -2.78
CA VAL A 22 -13.07 1.32 -1.45
C VAL A 22 -14.14 2.40 -1.58
N HIS A 23 -13.89 3.41 -2.40
CA HIS A 23 -14.86 4.48 -2.64
C HIS A 23 -16.20 3.92 -3.16
N GLN A 24 -16.16 3.09 -4.20
CA GLN A 24 -17.37 2.48 -4.77
C GLN A 24 -18.12 1.64 -3.74
N ALA A 25 -17.41 0.83 -2.95
CA ALA A 25 -18.01 0.03 -1.89
C ALA A 25 -18.69 0.88 -0.79
N VAL A 26 -18.11 2.04 -0.44
CA VAL A 26 -18.64 2.91 0.62
C VAL A 26 -19.79 3.78 0.12
N VAL A 27 -19.76 4.21 -1.14
CA VAL A 27 -20.83 5.03 -1.74
C VAL A 27 -22.07 4.21 -2.06
N SER A 28 -21.93 2.93 -2.39
CA SER A 28 -23.09 2.04 -2.61
C SER A 28 -24.00 2.03 -1.37
N GLU A 29 -25.28 2.34 -1.55
CA GLU A 29 -26.25 2.41 -0.45
C GLU A 29 -26.74 1.03 -0.01
N LYS A 30 -26.73 0.05 -0.91
CA LYS A 30 -27.22 -1.30 -0.66
C LYS A 30 -26.08 -2.25 -0.35
N TRP A 31 -26.36 -3.21 0.55
CA TRP A 31 -25.47 -4.34 0.80
C TRP A 31 -25.78 -5.45 -0.20
N ASP A 32 -25.34 -5.26 -1.44
CA ASP A 32 -25.60 -6.14 -2.56
C ASP A 32 -24.31 -6.84 -3.04
N PHE A 33 -24.45 -7.66 -4.06
CA PHE A 33 -23.35 -8.38 -4.67
C PHE A 33 -22.28 -7.42 -5.25
N GLU A 34 -22.71 -6.31 -5.80
CA GLU A 34 -21.81 -5.32 -6.40
C GLU A 34 -20.88 -4.72 -5.34
N ARG A 35 -21.39 -4.34 -4.18
CA ARG A 35 -20.57 -3.85 -3.05
C ARG A 35 -19.54 -4.89 -2.62
N GLN A 36 -19.94 -6.17 -2.54
CA GLN A 36 -19.02 -7.24 -2.14
C GLN A 36 -17.90 -7.43 -3.16
N VAL A 37 -18.21 -7.34 -4.46
CA VAL A 37 -17.20 -7.37 -5.52
C VAL A 37 -16.19 -6.22 -5.36
N TRP A 38 -16.65 -5.00 -5.12
CA TRP A 38 -15.77 -3.86 -4.88
C TRP A 38 -14.88 -4.06 -3.65
N LEU A 39 -15.40 -4.64 -2.57
CA LEU A 39 -14.61 -4.96 -1.37
C LEU A 39 -13.54 -6.03 -1.65
N VAL A 40 -13.89 -7.07 -2.38
CA VAL A 40 -12.92 -8.11 -2.79
C VAL A 40 -11.84 -7.51 -3.69
N LEU A 41 -12.21 -6.72 -4.69
CA LEU A 41 -11.25 -6.04 -5.58
C LEU A 41 -10.34 -5.09 -4.81
N ALA A 42 -10.85 -4.37 -3.80
CA ALA A 42 -10.03 -3.55 -2.93
C ALA A 42 -8.96 -4.37 -2.20
N GLY A 43 -9.31 -5.54 -1.68
CA GLY A 43 -8.38 -6.44 -1.03
C GLY A 43 -7.34 -7.03 -1.99
N VAL A 44 -7.77 -7.46 -3.17
CA VAL A 44 -6.87 -8.00 -4.21
C VAL A 44 -5.87 -6.94 -4.66
N THR A 45 -6.32 -5.74 -5.01
CA THR A 45 -5.44 -4.65 -5.45
C THR A 45 -4.49 -4.20 -4.35
N ALA A 46 -4.94 -4.14 -3.09
CA ALA A 46 -4.07 -3.88 -1.94
C ALA A 46 -3.03 -4.99 -1.73
N GLY A 47 -3.40 -6.26 -1.94
CA GLY A 47 -2.48 -7.40 -1.88
C GLY A 47 -1.41 -7.36 -2.97
N LEU A 48 -1.80 -7.07 -4.21
CA LEU A 48 -0.87 -6.89 -5.31
C LEU A 48 0.06 -5.69 -5.09
N GLY A 49 -0.47 -4.59 -4.56
CA GLY A 49 0.34 -3.44 -4.16
C GLY A 49 1.36 -3.80 -3.07
N PHE A 50 0.96 -4.60 -2.07
CA PHE A 50 1.88 -5.09 -1.04
C PHE A 50 3.04 -5.89 -1.63
N MET A 51 2.80 -6.74 -2.61
CA MET A 51 3.84 -7.51 -3.28
C MET A 51 4.83 -6.63 -4.07
N THR A 52 4.48 -5.39 -4.39
CA THR A 52 5.37 -4.45 -5.10
C THR A 52 6.29 -3.67 -4.17
N LYS A 53 5.80 -3.14 -3.06
CA LYS A 53 6.56 -2.24 -2.17
C LYS A 53 6.23 -2.39 -0.67
N GLY A 54 5.63 -3.52 -0.28
CA GLY A 54 5.34 -3.83 1.12
C GLY A 54 4.27 -2.92 1.74
N PHE A 55 4.46 -2.59 3.03
CA PHE A 55 3.46 -1.88 3.85
C PHE A 55 3.07 -0.48 3.35
N VAL A 56 3.91 0.17 2.57
CA VAL A 56 3.60 1.49 1.97
C VAL A 56 2.34 1.42 1.11
N ALA A 57 2.12 0.29 0.43
CA ALA A 57 0.93 0.06 -0.38
C ALA A 57 -0.38 0.05 0.43
N TRP A 58 -0.33 -0.15 1.73
CA TRP A 58 -1.48 -0.09 2.64
C TRP A 58 -1.58 1.22 3.40
N ALA A 59 -0.42 1.78 3.77
CA ALA A 59 -0.37 3.02 4.54
C ALA A 59 -1.05 4.17 3.80
N VAL A 60 -0.78 4.31 2.50
CA VAL A 60 -1.35 5.39 1.68
C VAL A 60 -2.86 5.23 1.49
N PRO A 61 -3.40 4.14 0.91
CA PRO A 61 -4.84 4.03 0.74
C PRO A 61 -5.59 3.91 2.07
N GLY A 62 -4.98 3.31 3.09
CA GLY A 62 -5.55 3.20 4.43
C GLY A 62 -5.72 4.55 5.10
N SER A 63 -4.68 5.37 5.15
CA SER A 63 -4.73 6.72 5.73
C SER A 63 -5.72 7.63 4.98
N ALA A 64 -5.70 7.60 3.65
CA ALA A 64 -6.63 8.35 2.82
C ALA A 64 -8.09 7.93 3.08
N THR A 65 -8.35 6.61 3.17
CA THR A 65 -9.68 6.06 3.48
C THR A 65 -10.14 6.51 4.87
N VAL A 66 -9.29 6.39 5.88
CA VAL A 66 -9.59 6.83 7.25
C VAL A 66 -9.93 8.32 7.29
N ALA A 67 -9.08 9.16 6.70
CA ALA A 67 -9.30 10.60 6.65
C ALA A 67 -10.63 10.94 5.95
N TRP A 68 -10.93 10.29 4.84
CA TRP A 68 -12.17 10.49 4.10
C TRP A 68 -13.42 10.02 4.88
N LEU A 69 -13.37 8.88 5.56
CA LEU A 69 -14.48 8.38 6.38
C LEU A 69 -14.75 9.31 7.59
N ILE A 70 -13.70 9.86 8.20
CA ILE A 70 -13.83 10.86 9.27
C ILE A 70 -14.47 12.14 8.73
N TRP A 71 -13.97 12.64 7.62
CA TRP A 71 -14.49 13.87 6.98
C TRP A 71 -15.97 13.75 6.61
N THR A 72 -16.36 12.61 6.04
CA THR A 72 -17.73 12.34 5.61
C THR A 72 -18.63 11.84 6.74
N ARG A 73 -18.10 11.71 7.97
CA ARG A 73 -18.80 11.19 9.16
C ARG A 73 -19.42 9.80 8.97
N ARG A 74 -18.82 8.97 8.15
CA ARG A 74 -19.28 7.60 7.86
C ARG A 74 -18.72 6.57 8.86
N TRP A 75 -18.87 6.84 10.16
CA TRP A 75 -18.29 6.02 11.25
C TRP A 75 -18.67 4.55 11.20
N LYS A 76 -19.88 4.24 10.75
CA LYS A 76 -20.34 2.85 10.62
C LYS A 76 -19.52 2.04 9.62
N ALA A 77 -18.90 2.69 8.65
CA ALA A 77 -18.06 2.02 7.65
C ALA A 77 -16.81 1.39 8.28
N PHE A 78 -16.26 1.95 9.36
CA PHE A 78 -15.12 1.37 10.08
C PHE A 78 -15.40 -0.05 10.62
N LEU A 79 -16.67 -0.39 10.89
CA LEU A 79 -17.03 -1.68 11.46
C LEU A 79 -17.10 -2.80 10.42
N TRP A 80 -17.50 -2.49 9.19
CA TRP A 80 -17.73 -3.53 8.17
C TRP A 80 -16.71 -3.50 7.02
N LEU A 81 -16.13 -2.31 6.74
CA LEU A 81 -15.25 -2.12 5.60
C LEU A 81 -14.00 -3.02 5.60
N PRO A 82 -13.29 -3.25 6.73
CA PRO A 82 -12.01 -3.92 6.69
C PRO A 82 -12.09 -5.44 6.44
N TRP A 83 -13.19 -6.10 6.81
CA TRP A 83 -13.22 -7.56 6.89
C TRP A 83 -13.06 -8.26 5.55
N ILE A 84 -13.88 -7.92 4.55
CA ILE A 84 -13.82 -8.54 3.23
C ILE A 84 -12.50 -8.21 2.51
N PRO A 85 -12.05 -6.94 2.45
CA PRO A 85 -10.74 -6.63 1.87
C PRO A 85 -9.57 -7.33 2.57
N LEU A 86 -9.58 -7.47 3.90
CA LEU A 86 -8.51 -8.18 4.62
C LEU A 86 -8.46 -9.66 4.25
N VAL A 87 -9.60 -10.33 4.15
CA VAL A 87 -9.66 -11.73 3.71
C VAL A 87 -9.16 -11.88 2.26
N ALA A 88 -9.61 -11.01 1.36
CA ALA A 88 -9.20 -11.03 -0.04
C ALA A 88 -7.71 -10.72 -0.21
N LEU A 89 -7.19 -9.76 0.56
CA LEU A 89 -5.77 -9.43 0.63
C LEU A 89 -4.96 -10.63 1.14
N ALA A 90 -5.38 -11.24 2.24
CA ALA A 90 -4.71 -12.44 2.77
C ALA A 90 -4.70 -13.57 1.74
N ALA A 91 -5.82 -13.83 1.07
CA ALA A 91 -5.90 -14.83 0.02
C ALA A 91 -4.98 -14.54 -1.18
N THR A 92 -4.73 -13.25 -1.48
CA THR A 92 -3.82 -12.82 -2.55
C THR A 92 -2.35 -12.97 -2.15
N VAL A 93 -2.01 -12.59 -0.90
CA VAL A 93 -0.62 -12.54 -0.43
C VAL A 93 -0.13 -13.89 0.09
N LEU A 94 -1.00 -14.70 0.73
CA LEU A 94 -0.61 -15.96 1.36
C LEU A 94 0.08 -16.96 0.42
N PRO A 95 -0.38 -17.22 -0.82
CA PRO A 95 0.30 -18.16 -1.70
C PRO A 95 1.75 -17.75 -1.99
N TRP A 96 1.96 -16.45 -2.24
CA TRP A 96 3.28 -15.88 -2.45
C TRP A 96 4.13 -15.94 -1.17
N ALA A 97 3.56 -15.57 -0.04
CA ALA A 97 4.22 -15.58 1.25
C ALA A 97 4.69 -16.99 1.65
N LEU A 98 3.85 -17.99 1.42
CA LEU A 98 4.19 -19.40 1.67
C LEU A 98 5.27 -19.91 0.73
N ALA A 99 5.23 -19.52 -0.54
CA ALA A 99 6.25 -19.88 -1.52
C ALA A 99 7.63 -19.32 -1.13
N ILE A 100 7.70 -18.05 -0.74
CA ILE A 100 8.94 -17.41 -0.27
C ILE A 100 9.43 -18.05 1.02
N HIS A 101 8.55 -18.28 2.00
CA HIS A 101 8.95 -18.91 3.26
C HIS A 101 9.56 -20.30 3.07
N ARG A 102 9.07 -21.04 2.09
CA ARG A 102 9.65 -22.37 1.75
C ARG A 102 10.98 -22.26 1.03
N ALA A 103 11.19 -21.20 0.25
CA ALA A 103 12.42 -20.98 -0.49
C ALA A 103 13.53 -20.39 0.40
N ASP A 104 13.18 -19.47 1.30
CA ASP A 104 14.09 -18.79 2.20
C ASP A 104 13.35 -18.42 3.49
N ALA A 105 13.62 -19.14 4.57
CA ALA A 105 12.99 -18.91 5.87
C ALA A 105 13.44 -17.57 6.51
N ASP A 106 14.65 -17.10 6.18
CA ASP A 106 15.23 -15.87 6.74
C ASP A 106 14.71 -14.60 6.02
N PHE A 107 14.05 -14.77 4.85
CA PHE A 107 13.47 -13.67 4.09
C PHE A 107 12.60 -12.74 4.95
N TRP A 108 11.80 -13.29 5.87
CA TRP A 108 10.89 -12.51 6.71
C TRP A 108 11.62 -11.60 7.68
N ASN A 109 12.75 -12.08 8.24
CA ASN A 109 13.58 -11.26 9.10
C ASN A 109 14.16 -10.08 8.33
N TYR A 110 14.69 -10.32 7.13
CA TYR A 110 15.17 -9.26 6.25
C TYR A 110 14.04 -8.30 5.86
N PHE A 111 12.91 -8.82 5.37
CA PHE A 111 11.81 -8.02 4.85
C PHE A 111 11.16 -7.15 5.93
N ILE A 112 10.89 -7.71 7.12
CA ILE A 112 10.22 -6.96 8.20
C ILE A 112 11.22 -6.07 8.94
N VAL A 113 12.36 -6.62 9.38
CA VAL A 113 13.29 -5.89 10.26
C VAL A 113 14.14 -4.91 9.46
N VAL A 114 14.79 -5.36 8.38
CA VAL A 114 15.73 -4.52 7.62
C VAL A 114 14.99 -3.49 6.78
N GLU A 115 14.03 -3.94 5.95
CA GLU A 115 13.36 -3.06 4.99
C GLU A 115 12.38 -2.08 5.65
N HIS A 116 11.76 -2.43 6.78
CA HIS A 116 10.74 -1.58 7.39
C HIS A 116 11.19 -0.90 8.68
N PHE A 117 11.96 -1.57 9.56
CA PHE A 117 12.39 -0.96 10.81
C PHE A 117 13.75 -0.29 10.73
N GLN A 118 14.75 -0.92 10.13
CA GLN A 118 16.09 -0.33 10.07
C GLN A 118 16.10 0.87 9.12
N ARG A 119 15.45 0.81 7.97
CA ARG A 119 15.33 1.98 7.08
C ARG A 119 14.66 3.18 7.74
N PHE A 120 13.70 2.98 8.62
CA PHE A 120 13.11 4.07 9.40
C PHE A 120 14.08 4.65 10.44
N ARG A 121 14.98 3.84 10.99
CA ARG A 121 16.01 4.31 11.95
C ARG A 121 17.22 4.93 11.25
N ASP A 122 17.64 4.36 10.13
CA ASP A 122 18.83 4.80 9.40
C ASP A 122 18.58 5.98 8.45
N HIS A 123 17.35 6.49 8.38
CA HIS A 123 17.05 7.79 7.74
C HIS A 123 17.73 8.97 8.45
N ALA A 124 18.37 8.75 9.59
CA ALA A 124 19.25 9.71 10.23
C ALA A 124 20.69 9.72 9.65
N ASP A 125 21.09 8.67 8.90
CA ASP A 125 22.42 8.55 8.30
C ASP A 125 22.34 8.18 6.82
N THR A 126 22.56 9.22 6.01
CA THR A 126 23.29 9.17 4.75
C THR A 126 22.79 8.27 3.61
N GLN A 127 21.87 8.76 2.78
CA GLN A 127 22.06 8.67 1.32
C GLN A 127 21.25 9.70 0.51
N HIS A 128 20.37 10.47 1.16
CA HIS A 128 19.65 11.59 0.52
C HIS A 128 19.41 12.75 1.48
N ALA A 129 20.34 13.00 2.40
CA ALA A 129 20.32 14.20 3.24
C ALA A 129 20.85 15.42 2.46
N GLU A 130 20.44 15.55 1.21
CA GLU A 130 20.62 16.79 0.51
C GLU A 130 19.66 17.83 1.11
N PRO A 131 20.15 19.01 1.52
CA PRO A 131 19.32 20.04 2.08
C PRO A 131 18.24 20.46 1.06
N PHE A 132 17.06 20.86 1.54
CA PHE A 132 15.89 21.15 0.67
C PHE A 132 16.19 22.15 -0.46
N TRP A 133 17.19 23.02 -0.30
CA TRP A 133 17.64 23.97 -1.34
C TRP A 133 18.48 23.32 -2.46
N PHE A 134 18.94 22.08 -2.30
CA PHE A 134 19.68 21.38 -3.35
C PHE A 134 18.85 21.27 -4.65
N TYR A 135 17.55 21.07 -4.52
CA TYR A 135 16.64 20.98 -5.66
C TYR A 135 16.27 22.33 -6.28
N THR A 136 16.64 23.44 -5.64
CA THR A 136 16.39 24.80 -6.13
C THR A 136 17.58 25.44 -6.85
N THR A 137 18.75 24.80 -6.78
CA THR A 137 19.96 25.29 -7.50
C THR A 137 19.95 24.71 -8.93
N PRO A 138 20.05 25.58 -9.97
CA PRO A 138 20.16 25.09 -11.33
C PRO A 138 21.45 24.29 -11.50
N VAL A 139 21.33 23.07 -12.02
CA VAL A 139 22.46 22.20 -12.35
C VAL A 139 23.36 22.94 -13.34
N LYS A 140 24.59 23.31 -12.94
CA LYS A 140 25.58 23.85 -13.87
C LYS A 140 25.91 22.76 -14.90
N PRO A 141 25.75 23.01 -16.21
CA PRO A 141 26.25 22.08 -17.21
C PRO A 141 27.78 22.04 -17.15
N GLN A 142 28.33 20.83 -17.06
CA GLN A 142 29.77 20.58 -17.26
C GLN A 142 30.10 20.58 -18.75
#